data_3d01d0d513dad68300542f01f3b50295
#
_entry.id   3d01d0d513dad68300542f01f3b50295
#
_cell.length_a   1.000
_cell.length_b   1.000
_cell.length_c   1.000
_cell.angle_alpha   90.00
_cell.angle_beta   90.00
_cell.angle_gamma   90.00
#
_symmetry.space_group_name_H-M   'P 1'
#
loop_
_entity.id
_entity.type
_entity.pdbx_description
1 polymer ?
#
loop_
_entity_poly.entity_id
_entity_poly.type
_entity_poly.pdbx_seq_one_letter_code
_entity_poly.pdbx_strand_id
1 'polypeptide(L)' 'MKFVLQYQDQFGKWHRYQEKHNEGDAYRTAKARAKATGKRFRIVDGNGNLVDLVSP' A
#
# COMPACT_ATOMS: atom_id res chain seq x y z
N MET A 1 -5.38 -9.69 11.48
CA MET A 1 -4.14 -9.65 10.72
C MET A 1 -3.77 -8.21 10.39
N LYS A 2 -2.49 -7.95 10.20
CA LYS A 2 -1.99 -6.60 9.95
C LYS A 2 -1.58 -6.46 8.48
N PHE A 3 -2.03 -5.38 7.85
CA PHE A 3 -1.68 -5.05 6.48
C PHE A 3 -1.16 -3.63 6.45
N VAL A 4 0.09 -3.45 6.03
CA VAL A 4 0.73 -2.14 5.99
C VAL A 4 0.74 -1.64 4.56
N LEU A 5 0.20 -0.44 4.35
CA LEU A 5 0.21 0.22 3.06
C LEU A 5 1.47 1.07 2.96
N GLN A 6 2.16 0.98 1.82
CA GLN A 6 3.35 1.77 1.55
C GLN A 6 3.22 2.42 0.18
N TYR A 7 3.78 3.61 0.03
CA TYR A 7 3.81 4.28 -1.26
C TYR A 7 5.25 4.46 -1.71
N GLN A 8 5.45 4.53 -3.02
CA GLN A 8 6.76 4.73 -3.62
C GLN A 8 6.95 6.20 -3.98
N ASP A 9 8.06 6.78 -3.56
CA ASP A 9 8.38 8.16 -3.89
C ASP A 9 9.01 8.27 -5.29
N GLN A 10 9.33 9.50 -5.70
CA GLN A 10 9.88 9.76 -7.04
C GLN A 10 11.27 9.15 -7.23
N PHE A 11 11.94 8.77 -6.15
CA PHE A 11 13.27 8.14 -6.21
C PHE A 11 13.19 6.61 -6.13
N GLY A 12 11.97 6.05 -6.11
CA GLY A 12 11.76 4.62 -6.04
C GLY A 12 11.78 4.05 -4.63
N LYS A 13 11.86 4.90 -3.62
CA LYS A 13 11.92 4.46 -2.24
C LYS A 13 10.52 4.30 -1.66
N TRP A 14 10.31 3.21 -0.90
CA TRP A 14 9.01 2.93 -0.28
C TRP A 14 8.92 3.56 1.11
N HIS A 15 7.73 4.14 1.40
CA HIS A 15 7.44 4.78 2.67
C HIS A 15 6.15 4.22 3.24
N ARG A 16 6.11 4.04 4.56
CA ARG A 16 4.90 3.59 5.23
C ARG A 16 3.85 4.70 5.16
N TYR A 17 2.61 4.31 4.81
CA TYR A 17 1.50 5.24 4.70
C TYR A 17 0.47 4.99 5.81
N GLN A 18 -0.07 3.77 5.89
CA GLN A 18 -1.15 3.46 6.81
C GLN A 18 -1.18 1.96 7.08
N GLU A 19 -1.75 1.58 8.24
CA GLU A 19 -1.95 0.20 8.62
C GLU A 19 -3.43 -0.11 8.63
N LYS A 20 -3.81 -1.28 8.12
CA LYS A 20 -5.18 -1.78 8.13
C LYS A 20 -5.18 -3.18 8.72
N HIS A 21 -6.33 -3.62 9.20
CA HIS A 21 -6.49 -4.96 9.77
C HIS A 21 -7.34 -5.87 8.90
N ASN A 22 -7.79 -5.37 7.76
CA ASN A 22 -8.62 -6.11 6.81
C ASN A 22 -8.03 -5.93 5.42
N GLU A 23 -7.83 -7.05 4.72
CA GLU A 23 -7.20 -7.01 3.39
C GLU A 23 -8.04 -6.22 2.39
N GLY A 24 -9.36 -6.37 2.42
CA GLY A 24 -10.26 -5.62 1.53
C GLY A 24 -10.14 -4.12 1.74
N ASP A 25 -10.09 -3.68 3.00
CA ASP A 25 -9.92 -2.27 3.32
C ASP A 25 -8.56 -1.76 2.87
N ALA A 26 -7.52 -2.57 3.08
CA ALA A 26 -6.17 -2.21 2.65
C ALA A 26 -6.12 -2.01 1.13
N TYR A 27 -6.73 -2.93 0.38
CA TYR A 27 -6.76 -2.84 -1.08
C TYR A 27 -7.53 -1.62 -1.56
N ARG A 28 -8.72 -1.38 -1.00
CA ARG A 28 -9.54 -0.22 -1.40
C ARG A 28 -8.82 1.09 -1.12
N THR A 29 -8.20 1.20 0.05
CA THR A 29 -7.46 2.40 0.42
C THR A 29 -6.24 2.60 -0.48
N ALA A 30 -5.47 1.54 -0.71
CA ALA A 30 -4.29 1.63 -1.57
C ALA A 30 -4.68 2.04 -2.99
N LYS A 31 -5.75 1.47 -3.53
CA LYS A 31 -6.21 1.79 -4.87
C LYS A 31 -6.68 3.24 -4.99
N ALA A 32 -7.45 3.70 -4.00
CA ALA A 32 -7.94 5.08 -3.98
C ALA A 32 -6.79 6.08 -3.88
N ARG A 33 -5.83 5.78 -3.01
CA ARG A 33 -4.68 6.66 -2.81
C ARG A 33 -3.73 6.65 -4.00
N ALA A 34 -3.51 5.49 -4.62
CA ALA A 34 -2.69 5.40 -5.82
C ALA A 34 -3.28 6.27 -6.93
N LYS A 35 -4.60 6.18 -7.13
CA LYS A 35 -5.27 6.98 -8.14
C LYS A 35 -5.21 8.47 -7.83
N ALA A 36 -5.43 8.85 -6.56
CA ALA A 36 -5.47 10.25 -6.16
C ALA A 36 -4.09 10.91 -6.20
N THR A 37 -3.03 10.17 -5.88
CA THR A 37 -1.68 10.71 -5.79
C THR A 37 -0.83 10.47 -7.03
N GLY A 38 -1.23 9.55 -7.90
CA GLY A 38 -0.44 9.14 -9.05
C GLY A 38 0.78 8.32 -8.65
N LYS A 39 0.84 7.85 -7.41
CA LYS A 39 1.97 7.07 -6.91
C LYS A 39 1.61 5.59 -6.86
N ARG A 40 2.65 4.75 -6.91
CA ARG A 40 2.48 3.32 -6.76
C ARG A 40 2.36 2.99 -5.27
N PHE A 41 1.40 2.13 -4.93
CA PHE A 41 1.22 1.66 -3.56
C PHE A 41 1.44 0.15 -3.51
N ARG A 42 1.85 -0.36 -2.36
CA ARG A 42 1.92 -1.80 -2.12
C ARG A 42 1.40 -2.10 -0.73
N ILE A 43 0.95 -3.33 -0.56
CA ILE A 43 0.45 -3.84 0.71
C ILE A 43 1.37 -4.97 1.16
N VAL A 44 1.89 -4.87 2.38
CA VAL A 44 2.70 -5.94 2.97
C VAL A 44 2.01 -6.41 4.25
N ASP A 45 2.17 -7.70 4.56
CA ASP A 45 1.59 -8.26 5.77
C ASP A 45 2.50 -8.04 6.99
N GLY A 46 2.09 -8.57 8.14
CA GLY A 46 2.84 -8.41 9.38
C GLY A 46 4.22 -9.07 9.36
N ASN A 47 4.45 -9.99 8.44
CA ASN A 47 5.75 -10.67 8.29
C ASN A 47 6.62 -10.02 7.22
N GLY A 48 6.16 -8.94 6.62
CA GLY A 48 6.92 -8.25 5.58
C GLY A 48 6.76 -8.84 4.19
N ASN A 49 5.82 -9.77 4.00
CA ASN A 49 5.57 -10.36 2.70
C ASN A 49 4.67 -9.46 1.86
N LEU A 50 4.97 -9.36 0.57
CA LEU A 50 4.15 -8.59 -0.34
C LEU A 50 2.81 -9.28 -0.54
N VAL A 51 1.72 -8.55 -0.24
CA VAL A 51 0.36 -9.03 -0.45
C VAL A 51 -0.15 -8.60 -1.81
N ASP A 52 0.04 -7.33 -2.15
CA ASP A 52 -0.43 -6.80 -3.42
C ASP A 52 0.36 -5.55 -3.82
N LEU A 53 0.40 -5.31 -5.13
CA LEU A 53 1.03 -4.12 -5.71
C LEU A 53 -0.05 -3.38 -6.49
N VAL A 54 -0.24 -2.10 -6.18
CA VAL A 54 -1.33 -1.31 -6.74
C VAL A 54 -0.75 -0.12 -7.52
N SER A 55 -1.03 -0.09 -8.81
CA SER A 55 -0.60 1.02 -9.68
C SER A 55 -1.69 2.06 -9.80
N PRO A 56 -1.33 3.32 -10.06
CA PRO A 56 -2.31 4.38 -10.27
C PRO A 56 -3.24 4.11 -11.43
#